data_c44b2f0707a5eb13dd1c43463648063a
#
_entry.id   c44b2f0707a5eb13dd1c43463648063a
#
_cell.length_a   1.000
_cell.length_b   1.000
_cell.length_c   1.000
_cell.angle_alpha   90.00
_cell.angle_beta   90.00
_cell.angle_gamma   90.00
#
_symmetry.space_group_name_H-M   'P 1'
#
loop_
_entity.id
_entity.type
_entity.pdbx_description
1 polymer ?
#
loop_
_entity_poly.entity_id
_entity_poly.type
_entity_poly.pdbx_seq_one_letter_code
_entity_poly.pdbx_strand_id
1 'polypeptide(L)'
;KELKKNNQLVGLKFFNVYGPNEYHKGDMKSIVLKVYNNVKDRKFIELFKSHNKKFKDGEQLRDFIYVKDVIKVIYWFIENPKFSGLFNVGTGKPRSFNDLTSCVYRNFNYPEKIRYIDTPKNIRSQYQYFTKARMSKLRKLGFKTKFFTLEEGINDYINNHLK
;
A
#
# COMPACT_ATOMS: atom_id res chain seq x y z
N LYS A 1 17.25 -13.03 26.99
CA LYS A 1 17.16 -14.46 26.60
C LYS A 1 17.93 -14.63 25.31
N GLU A 2 19.04 -15.33 25.32
CA GLU A 2 19.77 -15.72 24.12
C GLU A 2 18.85 -16.59 23.26
N LEU A 3 18.58 -16.14 22.03
CA LEU A 3 17.88 -16.93 21.04
C LEU A 3 18.78 -18.11 20.66
N LYS A 4 18.29 -19.33 20.87
CA LYS A 4 19.02 -20.54 20.46
C LYS A 4 19.37 -20.40 18.96
N LYS A 5 20.62 -20.77 18.62
CA LYS A 5 21.25 -20.62 17.28
C LYS A 5 20.44 -21.19 16.08
N ASN A 6 19.37 -21.95 16.36
CA ASN A 6 18.54 -22.63 15.34
C ASN A 6 17.13 -22.07 15.14
N ASN A 7 16.79 -20.94 15.78
CA ASN A 7 15.46 -20.36 15.63
C ASN A 7 15.43 -19.37 14.44
N GLN A 8 14.45 -19.54 13.56
CA GLN A 8 14.17 -18.54 12.52
C GLN A 8 13.70 -17.24 13.18
N LEU A 9 14.32 -16.12 12.80
CA LEU A 9 13.90 -14.77 13.16
C LEU A 9 13.79 -13.91 11.92
N VAL A 10 12.55 -13.54 11.56
CA VAL A 10 12.26 -12.72 10.38
C VAL A 10 11.54 -11.44 10.79
N GLY A 11 12.17 -10.30 10.53
CA GLY A 11 11.54 -8.98 10.62
C GLY A 11 11.03 -8.56 9.25
N LEU A 12 9.75 -8.16 9.16
CA LEU A 12 9.14 -7.69 7.92
C LEU A 12 8.80 -6.20 8.04
N LYS A 13 9.40 -5.39 7.18
CA LYS A 13 9.11 -3.96 7.07
C LYS A 13 8.10 -3.74 5.95
N PHE A 14 6.83 -3.61 6.33
CA PHE A 14 5.73 -3.38 5.39
C PHE A 14 5.73 -1.95 4.86
N PHE A 15 5.40 -1.82 3.58
CA PHE A 15 5.11 -0.54 2.95
C PHE A 15 3.61 -0.23 3.08
N ASN A 16 2.99 0.48 2.16
CA ASN A 16 1.61 0.91 2.29
C ASN A 16 0.63 -0.26 2.02
N VAL A 17 0.38 -1.07 3.04
CA VAL A 17 -0.54 -2.23 2.96
C VAL A 17 -1.98 -1.75 2.91
N TYR A 18 -2.79 -2.37 2.03
CA TYR A 18 -4.24 -2.22 1.97
C TYR A 18 -4.93 -3.57 1.76
N GLY A 19 -6.21 -3.65 2.10
CA GLY A 19 -7.01 -4.86 1.88
C GLY A 19 -8.02 -5.14 2.99
N PRO A 20 -8.69 -6.30 2.95
CA PRO A 20 -9.72 -6.64 3.93
C PRO A 20 -9.21 -6.65 5.39
N ASN A 21 -10.17 -6.58 6.33
CA ASN A 21 -9.95 -6.59 7.77
C ASN A 21 -9.24 -5.34 8.34
N GLU A 22 -9.46 -4.17 7.72
CA GLU A 22 -8.95 -2.90 8.23
C GLU A 22 -10.04 -1.94 8.74
N TYR A 23 -11.30 -2.39 8.79
CA TYR A 23 -12.48 -1.55 9.09
C TYR A 23 -12.45 -0.93 10.49
N HIS A 24 -11.84 -1.62 11.45
CA HIS A 24 -11.73 -1.21 12.85
C HIS A 24 -10.64 -0.17 13.13
N LYS A 25 -9.81 0.15 12.12
CA LYS A 25 -8.58 0.97 12.33
C LYS A 25 -8.83 2.47 12.44
N GLY A 26 -10.08 2.95 12.49
CA GLY A 26 -10.36 4.39 12.56
C GLY A 26 -9.64 5.17 11.46
N ASP A 27 -8.88 6.20 11.83
CA ASP A 27 -8.12 7.03 10.88
C ASP A 27 -6.90 6.34 10.29
N MET A 28 -6.45 5.22 10.87
CA MET A 28 -5.32 4.41 10.39
C MET A 28 -5.70 3.46 9.24
N LYS A 29 -6.95 3.48 8.77
CA LYS A 29 -7.38 2.77 7.55
C LYS A 29 -6.53 3.17 6.36
N SER A 30 -6.35 2.23 5.42
CA SER A 30 -5.67 2.54 4.16
C SER A 30 -6.39 3.65 3.38
N ILE A 31 -5.64 4.36 2.56
CA ILE A 31 -6.23 5.35 1.64
C ILE A 31 -7.20 4.68 0.64
N VAL A 32 -6.99 3.41 0.27
CA VAL A 32 -7.90 2.66 -0.61
C VAL A 32 -9.29 2.58 0.00
N LEU A 33 -9.40 2.19 1.29
CA LEU A 33 -10.69 2.11 1.97
C LEU A 33 -11.34 3.48 2.17
N LYS A 34 -10.53 4.52 2.47
CA LYS A 34 -11.05 5.90 2.60
C LYS A 34 -11.63 6.39 1.27
N VAL A 35 -10.90 6.19 0.16
CA VAL A 35 -11.36 6.55 -1.18
C VAL A 35 -12.62 5.76 -1.55
N TYR A 36 -12.64 4.44 -1.32
CA TYR A 36 -13.82 3.61 -1.58
C TYR A 36 -15.07 4.14 -0.86
N ASN A 37 -14.98 4.45 0.43
CA ASN A 37 -16.11 4.95 1.21
C ASN A 37 -16.63 6.28 0.64
N ASN A 38 -15.73 7.21 0.30
CA ASN A 38 -16.12 8.50 -0.26
C ASN A 38 -16.76 8.35 -1.66
N VAL A 39 -16.21 7.48 -2.52
CA VAL A 39 -16.79 7.21 -3.85
C VAL A 39 -18.17 6.57 -3.73
N LYS A 40 -18.33 5.59 -2.84
CA LYS A 40 -19.61 4.96 -2.52
C LYS A 40 -20.66 6.00 -2.09
N ASP A 41 -20.26 6.94 -1.23
CA ASP A 41 -21.13 8.02 -0.74
C ASP A 41 -21.24 9.20 -1.73
N ARG A 42 -20.66 9.11 -2.92
CA ARG A 42 -20.61 10.16 -3.97
C ARG A 42 -19.97 11.48 -3.51
N LYS A 43 -19.11 11.43 -2.48
CA LYS A 43 -18.36 12.58 -1.96
C LYS A 43 -17.12 12.87 -2.80
N PHE A 44 -16.58 14.08 -2.64
CA PHE A 44 -15.26 14.41 -3.21
C PHE A 44 -14.16 13.61 -2.52
N ILE A 45 -13.18 13.20 -3.31
CA ILE A 45 -11.91 12.67 -2.77
C ILE A 45 -10.95 13.84 -2.59
N GLU A 46 -10.51 14.05 -1.37
CA GLU A 46 -9.52 15.07 -1.06
C GLU A 46 -8.12 14.45 -1.10
N LEU A 47 -7.30 14.95 -2.02
CA LEU A 47 -5.89 14.62 -2.14
C LEU A 47 -5.04 15.85 -1.82
N PHE A 48 -3.84 15.62 -1.30
CA PHE A 48 -2.95 16.73 -0.98
C PHE A 48 -2.32 17.33 -2.23
N LYS A 49 -2.31 18.67 -2.28
CA LYS A 49 -1.47 19.43 -3.19
C LYS A 49 0.00 19.13 -2.94
N SER A 50 0.79 19.25 -3.98
CA SER A 50 2.23 19.16 -3.87
C SER A 50 2.82 20.52 -3.43
N HIS A 51 3.70 20.49 -2.43
CA HIS A 51 4.56 21.61 -2.05
C HIS A 51 6.01 21.38 -2.53
N ASN A 52 6.22 20.36 -3.37
CA ASN A 52 7.49 20.04 -3.99
C ASN A 52 7.37 20.14 -5.52
N LYS A 53 8.14 21.04 -6.13
CA LYS A 53 8.11 21.31 -7.58
C LYS A 53 8.35 20.10 -8.48
N LYS A 54 8.89 19.00 -7.93
CA LYS A 54 9.14 17.74 -8.66
C LYS A 54 7.89 16.88 -8.83
N PHE A 55 6.80 17.19 -8.14
CA PHE A 55 5.56 16.43 -8.16
C PHE A 55 4.38 17.37 -8.43
N LYS A 56 3.43 16.93 -9.23
CA LYS A 56 2.13 17.58 -9.37
C LYS A 56 1.22 17.19 -8.21
N ASP A 57 0.07 17.85 -8.08
CA ASP A 57 -0.94 17.56 -7.06
C ASP A 57 -1.45 16.12 -7.21
N GLY A 58 -1.49 15.37 -6.10
CA GLY A 58 -1.87 13.96 -6.10
C GLY A 58 -0.84 12.98 -6.69
N GLU A 59 0.29 13.47 -7.25
CA GLU A 59 1.33 12.65 -7.88
C GLU A 59 2.44 12.20 -6.92
N GLN A 60 2.28 12.42 -5.63
CA GLN A 60 3.16 11.84 -4.63
C GLN A 60 3.09 10.31 -4.71
N LEU A 61 4.24 9.65 -4.65
CA LEU A 61 4.37 8.21 -4.93
C LEU A 61 4.48 7.38 -3.66
N ARG A 62 3.73 6.28 -3.60
CA ARG A 62 3.79 5.28 -2.53
C ARG A 62 3.87 3.88 -3.11
N ASP A 63 4.58 3.02 -2.41
CA ASP A 63 4.59 1.59 -2.71
C ASP A 63 3.39 0.94 -2.02
N PHE A 64 2.27 0.86 -2.73
CA PHE A 64 1.05 0.22 -2.26
C PHE A 64 1.15 -1.29 -2.48
N ILE A 65 0.88 -2.09 -1.44
CA ILE A 65 0.90 -3.55 -1.51
C ILE A 65 -0.40 -4.14 -0.97
N TYR A 66 -0.97 -5.08 -1.72
CA TYR A 66 -2.18 -5.77 -1.30
C TYR A 66 -1.89 -6.77 -0.18
N VAL A 67 -2.77 -6.85 0.83
CA VAL A 67 -2.56 -7.71 2.01
C VAL A 67 -2.37 -9.17 1.65
N LYS A 68 -3.04 -9.70 0.61
CA LYS A 68 -2.85 -11.08 0.15
C LYS A 68 -1.40 -11.34 -0.31
N ASP A 69 -0.70 -10.33 -0.84
CA ASP A 69 0.71 -10.46 -1.22
C ASP A 69 1.64 -10.44 0.00
N VAL A 70 1.29 -9.68 1.03
CA VAL A 70 1.98 -9.73 2.33
C VAL A 70 1.89 -11.14 2.91
N ILE A 71 0.70 -11.74 2.87
CA ILE A 71 0.47 -13.11 3.34
C ILE A 71 1.33 -14.12 2.56
N LYS A 72 1.45 -13.98 1.22
CA LYS A 72 2.34 -14.85 0.40
C LYS A 72 3.79 -14.78 0.87
N VAL A 73 4.28 -13.60 1.27
CA VAL A 73 5.64 -13.44 1.80
C VAL A 73 5.79 -14.13 3.15
N ILE A 74 4.80 -13.98 4.04
CA ILE A 74 4.81 -14.63 5.37
C ILE A 74 4.84 -16.15 5.21
N TYR A 75 3.95 -16.72 4.40
CA TYR A 75 3.92 -18.16 4.14
C TYR A 75 5.22 -18.67 3.55
N TRP A 76 5.80 -17.91 2.61
CA TRP A 76 7.08 -18.31 2.03
C TRP A 76 8.19 -18.43 3.08
N PHE A 77 8.26 -17.52 4.06
CA PHE A 77 9.22 -17.65 5.16
C PHE A 77 8.92 -18.83 6.07
N ILE A 78 7.66 -19.16 6.32
CA ILE A 78 7.27 -20.34 7.10
C ILE A 78 7.77 -21.63 6.39
N GLU A 79 7.61 -21.69 5.06
CA GLU A 79 8.07 -22.82 4.24
C GLU A 79 9.61 -22.85 4.05
N ASN A 80 10.30 -21.76 4.34
CA ASN A 80 11.74 -21.61 4.17
C ASN A 80 12.44 -21.22 5.51
N PRO A 81 12.40 -22.08 6.54
CA PRO A 81 12.82 -21.72 7.90
C PRO A 81 14.33 -21.44 8.05
N LYS A 82 15.14 -21.78 7.05
CA LYS A 82 16.58 -21.50 7.01
C LYS A 82 16.94 -20.02 6.85
N PHE A 83 15.99 -19.17 6.45
CA PHE A 83 16.23 -17.76 6.24
C PHE A 83 15.81 -16.92 7.43
N SER A 84 16.70 -16.06 7.88
CA SER A 84 16.47 -15.09 8.97
C SER A 84 16.92 -13.69 8.53
N GLY A 85 16.43 -12.65 9.21
CA GLY A 85 16.84 -11.27 9.01
C GLY A 85 15.70 -10.30 8.76
N LEU A 86 16.04 -9.06 8.41
CA LEU A 86 15.09 -7.97 8.15
C LEU A 86 14.87 -7.82 6.64
N PHE A 87 13.59 -7.79 6.22
CA PHE A 87 13.20 -7.72 4.81
C PHE A 87 12.13 -6.64 4.59
N ASN A 88 12.27 -5.87 3.52
CA ASN A 88 11.21 -5.00 3.03
C ASN A 88 10.13 -5.83 2.34
N VAL A 89 8.86 -5.44 2.54
CA VAL A 89 7.70 -6.05 1.88
C VAL A 89 6.85 -4.94 1.24
N GLY A 90 6.98 -4.81 -0.05
CA GLY A 90 6.28 -3.90 -0.95
C GLY A 90 6.30 -4.46 -2.35
N THR A 91 5.74 -3.75 -3.31
CA THR A 91 5.74 -4.18 -4.72
C THR A 91 7.04 -3.83 -5.46
N GLY A 92 7.76 -2.82 -4.97
CA GLY A 92 8.88 -2.19 -5.67
C GLY A 92 8.45 -1.32 -6.86
N LYS A 93 7.14 -1.09 -7.02
CA LYS A 93 6.52 -0.30 -8.10
C LYS A 93 5.64 0.79 -7.50
N PRO A 94 6.21 1.93 -7.11
CA PRO A 94 5.42 3.01 -6.52
C PRO A 94 4.39 3.57 -7.51
N ARG A 95 3.23 3.95 -6.98
CA ARG A 95 2.11 4.53 -7.71
C ARG A 95 1.64 5.81 -7.03
N SER A 96 1.03 6.70 -7.80
CA SER A 96 0.51 7.96 -7.27
C SER A 96 -0.83 7.79 -6.54
N PHE A 97 -1.19 8.79 -5.74
CA PHE A 97 -2.54 8.84 -5.15
C PHE A 97 -3.61 9.05 -6.21
N ASN A 98 -3.30 9.75 -7.30
CA ASN A 98 -4.18 9.86 -8.45
C ASN A 98 -4.43 8.49 -9.09
N ASP A 99 -3.38 7.70 -9.36
CA ASP A 99 -3.51 6.33 -9.86
C ASP A 99 -4.42 5.48 -8.99
N LEU A 100 -4.19 5.51 -7.67
CA LEU A 100 -4.97 4.74 -6.70
C LEU A 100 -6.45 5.15 -6.75
N THR A 101 -6.72 6.46 -6.77
CA THR A 101 -8.08 7.00 -6.80
C THR A 101 -8.79 6.60 -8.09
N SER A 102 -8.14 6.73 -9.24
CA SER A 102 -8.66 6.27 -10.53
C SER A 102 -8.96 4.77 -10.54
N CYS A 103 -8.09 3.94 -9.94
CA CYS A 103 -8.35 2.49 -9.81
C CYS A 103 -9.61 2.19 -9.00
N VAL A 104 -9.89 2.96 -7.95
CA VAL A 104 -11.14 2.80 -7.19
C VAL A 104 -12.35 3.23 -8.02
N TYR A 105 -12.29 4.39 -8.68
CA TYR A 105 -13.41 4.90 -9.50
C TYR A 105 -13.79 3.94 -10.64
N ARG A 106 -12.84 3.22 -11.24
CA ARG A 106 -13.12 2.21 -12.28
C ARG A 106 -14.06 1.09 -11.82
N ASN A 107 -14.21 0.86 -10.52
CA ASN A 107 -15.16 -0.11 -9.95
C ASN A 107 -16.56 0.47 -9.73
N PHE A 108 -16.74 1.75 -10.02
CA PHE A 108 -18.02 2.46 -9.94
C PHE A 108 -18.29 3.13 -11.30
N ASN A 109 -19.51 3.18 -11.69
CA ASN A 109 -19.89 3.90 -12.90
C ASN A 109 -20.16 5.39 -12.61
N TYR A 110 -19.16 6.07 -12.01
CA TYR A 110 -19.24 7.47 -11.60
C TYR A 110 -18.08 8.27 -12.18
N PRO A 111 -18.30 9.57 -12.52
CA PRO A 111 -17.21 10.46 -12.87
C PRO A 111 -16.31 10.71 -11.65
N GLU A 112 -15.03 10.84 -11.90
CA GLU A 112 -14.05 11.16 -10.84
C GLU A 112 -14.32 12.56 -10.26
N LYS A 113 -14.35 12.66 -8.93
CA LYS A 113 -14.54 13.90 -8.18
C LYS A 113 -13.38 14.09 -7.22
N ILE A 114 -12.27 14.63 -7.71
CA ILE A 114 -11.06 14.88 -6.94
C ILE A 114 -10.98 16.39 -6.63
N ARG A 115 -10.68 16.70 -5.37
CA ARG A 115 -10.34 18.05 -4.90
C ARG A 115 -8.94 18.01 -4.31
N TYR A 116 -8.07 18.92 -4.72
CA TYR A 116 -6.74 19.05 -4.14
C TYR A 116 -6.77 20.09 -3.02
N ILE A 117 -6.38 19.66 -1.81
CA ILE A 117 -6.33 20.47 -0.60
C ILE A 117 -4.89 20.69 -0.15
N ASP A 118 -4.63 21.78 0.57
CA ASP A 118 -3.29 22.04 1.07
C ASP A 118 -2.87 20.99 2.10
N THR A 119 -1.64 20.49 1.96
CA THR A 119 -1.07 19.63 2.99
C THR A 119 -0.99 20.38 4.32
N PRO A 120 -1.50 19.83 5.44
CA PRO A 120 -1.46 20.50 6.73
C PRO A 120 -0.04 20.94 7.11
N LYS A 121 0.10 22.16 7.63
CA LYS A 121 1.42 22.78 7.91
C LYS A 121 2.29 21.94 8.84
N ASN A 122 1.68 21.30 9.85
CA ASN A 122 2.35 20.48 10.87
C ASN A 122 3.00 19.20 10.33
N ILE A 123 2.53 18.67 9.20
CA ILE A 123 3.10 17.46 8.58
C ILE A 123 3.90 17.77 7.31
N ARG A 124 3.81 18.99 6.77
CA ARG A 124 4.36 19.35 5.46
C ARG A 124 5.88 19.16 5.37
N SER A 125 6.63 19.51 6.42
CA SER A 125 8.09 19.36 6.46
C SER A 125 8.56 17.91 6.51
N GLN A 126 7.73 17.01 7.05
CA GLN A 126 8.02 15.58 7.19
C GLN A 126 7.31 14.73 6.13
N TYR A 127 6.56 15.36 5.21
CA TYR A 127 5.76 14.65 4.23
C TYR A 127 6.65 13.95 3.20
N GLN A 128 6.55 12.64 3.15
CA GLN A 128 7.31 11.83 2.20
C GLN A 128 6.66 11.89 0.82
N TYR A 129 7.37 12.37 -0.18
CA TYR A 129 6.90 12.45 -1.56
C TYR A 129 7.12 11.16 -2.35
N PHE A 130 8.01 10.30 -1.89
CA PHE A 130 8.37 9.07 -2.58
C PHE A 130 8.72 7.96 -1.61
N THR A 131 8.10 6.79 -1.77
CA THR A 131 8.52 5.55 -1.11
C THR A 131 8.53 4.39 -2.09
N LYS A 132 9.58 3.56 -2.03
CA LYS A 132 9.73 2.36 -2.86
C LYS A 132 10.45 1.27 -2.08
N ALA A 133 9.86 0.08 -2.01
CA ALA A 133 10.48 -1.07 -1.38
C ALA A 133 11.65 -1.60 -2.21
N ARG A 134 12.81 -1.75 -1.57
CA ARG A 134 13.92 -2.49 -2.17
C ARG A 134 13.70 -3.97 -1.91
N MET A 135 13.19 -4.68 -2.92
CA MET A 135 12.83 -6.10 -2.84
C MET A 135 13.98 -7.05 -3.19
N SER A 136 15.14 -6.53 -3.60
CA SER A 136 16.26 -7.33 -4.10
C SER A 136 16.74 -8.39 -3.10
N LYS A 137 16.78 -8.08 -1.80
CA LYS A 137 17.21 -9.02 -0.75
C LYS A 137 16.29 -10.24 -0.71
N LEU A 138 14.96 -10.04 -0.68
CA LEU A 138 13.98 -11.13 -0.66
C LEU A 138 14.02 -11.94 -1.97
N ARG A 139 14.12 -11.25 -3.11
CA ARG A 139 14.18 -11.90 -4.43
C ARG A 139 15.43 -12.76 -4.60
N LYS A 140 16.59 -12.33 -4.09
CA LYS A 140 17.85 -13.11 -4.12
C LYS A 140 17.76 -14.40 -3.30
N LEU A 141 16.91 -14.48 -2.28
CA LEU A 141 16.67 -15.70 -1.51
C LEU A 141 15.79 -16.73 -2.25
N GLY A 142 15.23 -16.36 -3.42
CA GLY A 142 14.40 -17.26 -4.22
C GLY A 142 12.90 -16.99 -4.17
N PHE A 143 12.45 -15.91 -3.50
CA PHE A 143 11.05 -15.53 -3.55
C PHE A 143 10.68 -15.01 -4.95
N LYS A 144 10.00 -15.85 -5.76
CA LYS A 144 9.66 -15.55 -7.17
C LYS A 144 8.19 -15.19 -7.37
N THR A 145 7.35 -15.31 -6.35
CA THR A 145 5.90 -15.09 -6.45
C THR A 145 5.59 -13.71 -7.02
N LYS A 146 4.73 -13.67 -8.03
CA LYS A 146 4.21 -12.44 -8.62
C LYS A 146 3.19 -11.80 -7.66
N PHE A 147 3.31 -10.51 -7.46
CA PHE A 147 2.36 -9.71 -6.70
C PHE A 147 1.24 -9.17 -7.60
N PHE A 148 0.11 -8.88 -7.00
CA PHE A 148 -0.97 -8.13 -7.64
C PHE A 148 -0.46 -6.78 -8.13
N THR A 149 -0.96 -6.33 -9.26
CA THR A 149 -0.89 -4.90 -9.62
C THR A 149 -1.83 -4.10 -8.73
N LEU A 150 -1.70 -2.77 -8.72
CA LEU A 150 -2.61 -1.92 -7.96
C LEU A 150 -4.06 -2.11 -8.41
N GLU A 151 -4.27 -2.22 -9.72
CA GLU A 151 -5.57 -2.43 -10.35
C GLU A 151 -6.18 -3.77 -9.93
N GLU A 152 -5.42 -4.86 -10.05
CA GLU A 152 -5.87 -6.21 -9.66
C GLU A 152 -6.23 -6.28 -8.18
N GLY A 153 -5.36 -5.74 -7.30
CA GLY A 153 -5.57 -5.77 -5.85
C GLY A 153 -6.75 -4.92 -5.40
N ILE A 154 -6.94 -3.72 -5.96
CA ILE A 154 -8.09 -2.85 -5.66
C ILE A 154 -9.39 -3.50 -6.17
N ASN A 155 -9.37 -4.05 -7.38
CA ASN A 155 -10.53 -4.74 -7.94
C ASN A 155 -10.95 -5.94 -7.09
N ASP A 156 -10.01 -6.78 -6.67
CA ASP A 156 -10.28 -7.92 -5.78
C ASP A 156 -10.82 -7.45 -4.42
N TYR A 157 -10.22 -6.39 -3.84
CA TYR A 157 -10.66 -5.86 -2.55
C TYR A 157 -12.09 -5.33 -2.62
N ILE A 158 -12.42 -4.54 -3.65
CA ILE A 158 -13.75 -3.94 -3.79
C ILE A 158 -14.80 -5.00 -4.07
N ASN A 159 -14.59 -5.88 -5.04
CA ASN A 159 -15.63 -6.79 -5.51
C ASN A 159 -15.85 -8.00 -4.61
N ASN A 160 -14.84 -8.45 -3.88
CA ASN A 160 -14.93 -9.65 -3.04
C ASN A 160 -15.03 -9.35 -1.54
N HIS A 161 -14.81 -8.09 -1.11
CA HIS A 161 -14.75 -7.79 0.32
C HIS A 161 -15.48 -6.50 0.76
N LEU A 162 -15.85 -5.59 -0.18
CA LEU A 162 -16.47 -4.30 0.16
C LEU A 162 -17.87 -4.09 -0.43
N LYS A 163 -18.27 -4.84 -1.45
CA LYS A 163 -19.62 -4.83 -2.06
C LYS A 163 -20.52 -5.83 -1.38
#